data_dc120208831f14a3967c026bac04f87a
#
_entry.id   dc120208831f14a3967c026bac04f87a
#
_cell.length_a   1.000
_cell.length_b   1.000
_cell.length_c   1.000
_cell.angle_alpha   90.00
_cell.angle_beta   90.00
_cell.angle_gamma   90.00
#
_symmetry.space_group_name_H-M   'P 1'
#
loop_
_entity.id
_entity.type
_entity.pdbx_description
1 polymer ?
#
loop_
_entity_poly.entity_id
_entity_poly.type
_entity_poly.pdbx_seq_one_letter_code
_entity_poly.pdbx_strand_id
1 'polypeptide(L)'
;DDCLLELEIRKQVTNTNYFLTKKHLHDSLSWIEKNLMKIEQSQIDYFVRKIKKAKHVYLYGVAYSHLLCKYLQYEGDLFQKDMLVLDENESTIELKEDDLLLVIGIEEDALRYLRKLLRSQGRKLLISTQMIDQKMLNYFHETLLLPIDHLEMKERRIMFHCLIDMMMSRYHECA
;
A
#
# COMPACT_ATOMS: atom_id res chain seq x y z
N ASP A 1 -41.90 -11.09 -34.70
CA ASP A 1 -41.08 -9.84 -34.82
C ASP A 1 -40.63 -9.29 -33.46
N ASP A 2 -41.45 -9.37 -32.41
CA ASP A 2 -41.09 -8.83 -31.07
C ASP A 2 -39.89 -9.50 -30.43
N CYS A 3 -39.71 -10.80 -30.64
CA CYS A 3 -38.60 -11.57 -30.06
C CYS A 3 -37.24 -11.18 -30.66
N LEU A 4 -37.16 -10.82 -31.93
CA LEU A 4 -35.96 -10.36 -32.61
C LEU A 4 -35.59 -8.94 -32.14
N LEU A 5 -36.55 -8.08 -31.92
CA LEU A 5 -36.35 -6.74 -31.40
C LEU A 5 -35.83 -6.76 -29.97
N GLU A 6 -36.36 -7.64 -29.08
CA GLU A 6 -35.86 -7.82 -27.74
C GLU A 6 -34.39 -8.34 -27.69
N LEU A 7 -34.02 -9.26 -28.59
CA LEU A 7 -32.67 -9.75 -28.73
C LEU A 7 -31.68 -8.68 -29.19
N GLU A 8 -32.06 -7.82 -30.11
CA GLU A 8 -31.25 -6.69 -30.57
C GLU A 8 -31.07 -5.65 -29.46
N ILE A 9 -32.14 -5.31 -28.73
CA ILE A 9 -32.05 -4.38 -27.58
C ILE A 9 -31.11 -4.95 -26.52
N ARG A 10 -31.24 -6.22 -26.16
CA ARG A 10 -30.33 -6.87 -25.18
C ARG A 10 -28.89 -6.85 -25.64
N LYS A 11 -28.59 -7.12 -26.92
CA LYS A 11 -27.24 -7.04 -27.49
C LYS A 11 -26.65 -5.62 -27.40
N GLN A 12 -27.47 -4.60 -27.74
CA GLN A 12 -27.03 -3.21 -27.67
C GLN A 12 -26.74 -2.79 -26.23
N VAL A 13 -27.63 -3.11 -25.28
CA VAL A 13 -27.43 -2.81 -23.85
C VAL A 13 -26.17 -3.51 -23.31
N THR A 14 -25.93 -4.77 -23.64
CA THR A 14 -24.74 -5.52 -23.21
C THR A 14 -23.47 -4.91 -23.79
N ASN A 15 -23.47 -4.54 -25.07
CA ASN A 15 -22.32 -3.89 -25.70
C ASN A 15 -22.03 -2.52 -25.09
N THR A 16 -23.06 -1.73 -24.81
CA THR A 16 -22.91 -0.42 -24.18
C THR A 16 -22.35 -0.55 -22.77
N ASN A 17 -22.85 -1.48 -21.96
CA ASN A 17 -22.35 -1.73 -20.62
C ASN A 17 -20.89 -2.21 -20.63
N TYR A 18 -20.53 -3.09 -21.56
CA TYR A 18 -19.15 -3.55 -21.73
C TYR A 18 -18.21 -2.39 -22.10
N PHE A 19 -18.65 -1.53 -23.02
CA PHE A 19 -17.86 -0.35 -23.42
C PHE A 19 -17.66 0.63 -22.26
N LEU A 20 -18.72 0.91 -21.48
CA LEU A 20 -18.66 1.78 -20.30
C LEU A 20 -17.72 1.19 -19.24
N THR A 21 -17.79 -0.12 -19.00
CA THR A 21 -16.89 -0.82 -18.06
C THR A 21 -15.43 -0.70 -18.50
N LYS A 22 -15.16 -0.90 -19.81
CA LYS A 22 -13.81 -0.76 -20.35
C LYS A 22 -13.27 0.66 -20.22
N LYS A 23 -14.11 1.65 -20.52
CA LYS A 23 -13.75 3.07 -20.39
C LYS A 23 -13.44 3.40 -18.93
N HIS A 24 -14.29 2.97 -18.00
CA HIS A 24 -14.08 3.21 -16.57
C HIS A 24 -12.77 2.57 -16.07
N LEU A 25 -12.47 1.34 -16.49
CA LEU A 25 -11.21 0.70 -16.17
C LEU A 25 -10.00 1.48 -16.72
N HIS A 26 -10.08 1.95 -17.95
CA HIS A 26 -9.03 2.75 -18.57
C HIS A 26 -8.80 4.07 -17.80
N ASP A 27 -9.88 4.76 -17.43
CA ASP A 27 -9.82 6.00 -16.67
C ASP A 27 -9.18 5.74 -15.28
N SER A 28 -9.60 4.67 -14.58
CA SER A 28 -9.02 4.26 -13.30
C SER A 28 -7.51 3.99 -13.39
N LEU A 29 -7.08 3.23 -14.39
CA LEU A 29 -5.66 2.93 -14.60
C LEU A 29 -4.85 4.21 -14.91
N SER A 30 -5.40 5.11 -15.73
CA SER A 30 -4.77 6.39 -16.02
C SER A 30 -4.60 7.27 -14.77
N TRP A 31 -5.59 7.29 -13.88
CA TRP A 31 -5.47 8.01 -12.61
C TRP A 31 -4.45 7.39 -11.66
N ILE A 32 -4.40 6.06 -11.56
CA ILE A 32 -3.40 5.33 -10.77
C ILE A 32 -1.99 5.67 -11.28
N GLU A 33 -1.75 5.55 -12.59
CA GLU A 33 -0.47 5.87 -13.20
C GLU A 33 -0.04 7.31 -12.89
N LYS A 34 -0.91 8.29 -13.12
CA LYS A 34 -0.62 9.71 -12.83
C LYS A 34 -0.26 9.97 -11.37
N ASN A 35 -0.88 9.26 -10.43
CA ASN A 35 -0.57 9.41 -9.02
C ASN A 35 0.74 8.71 -8.64
N LEU A 36 1.03 7.53 -9.20
CA LEU A 36 2.31 6.83 -9.00
C LEU A 36 3.49 7.65 -9.54
N MET A 37 3.34 8.31 -10.69
CA MET A 37 4.37 9.16 -11.29
C MET A 37 4.71 10.41 -10.45
N LYS A 38 3.88 10.78 -9.48
CA LYS A 38 4.19 11.87 -8.52
C LYS A 38 5.09 11.44 -7.37
N ILE A 39 5.31 10.13 -7.20
CA ILE A 39 6.17 9.61 -6.14
C ILE A 39 7.62 9.72 -6.62
N GLU A 40 8.44 10.40 -5.84
CA GLU A 40 9.86 10.54 -6.16
C GLU A 40 10.61 9.22 -5.96
N GLN A 41 11.39 8.81 -6.94
CA GLN A 41 12.23 7.62 -6.87
C GLN A 41 13.16 7.62 -5.63
N SER A 42 13.67 8.78 -5.26
CA SER A 42 14.51 8.97 -4.08
C SER A 42 13.83 8.52 -2.79
N GLN A 43 12.52 8.71 -2.66
CA GLN A 43 11.73 8.24 -1.51
C GLN A 43 11.63 6.72 -1.51
N ILE A 44 11.34 6.09 -2.65
CA ILE A 44 11.32 4.63 -2.80
C ILE A 44 12.69 4.05 -2.43
N ASP A 45 13.77 4.59 -2.99
CA ASP A 45 15.15 4.17 -2.72
C ASP A 45 15.51 4.31 -1.24
N TYR A 46 15.02 5.36 -0.57
CA TYR A 46 15.22 5.52 0.86
C TYR A 46 14.57 4.39 1.67
N PHE A 47 13.29 4.09 1.41
CA PHE A 47 12.56 3.02 2.09
C PHE A 47 13.22 1.66 1.84
N VAL A 48 13.58 1.36 0.61
CA VAL A 48 14.26 0.12 0.23
C VAL A 48 15.59 -0.03 0.96
N ARG A 49 16.42 1.03 1.02
CA ARG A 49 17.68 0.99 1.77
C ARG A 49 17.47 0.74 3.26
N LYS A 50 16.40 1.28 3.86
CA LYS A 50 16.10 1.04 5.28
C LYS A 50 15.64 -0.39 5.54
N ILE A 51 14.80 -0.94 4.67
CA ILE A 51 14.39 -2.33 4.72
C ILE A 51 15.60 -3.26 4.62
N LYS A 52 16.53 -2.99 3.68
CA LYS A 52 17.76 -3.79 3.52
C LYS A 52 18.64 -3.79 4.76
N LYS A 53 18.87 -2.60 5.34
CA LYS A 53 19.77 -2.42 6.48
C LYS A 53 19.22 -2.93 7.81
N ALA A 54 17.90 -2.98 7.97
CA ALA A 54 17.30 -3.44 9.21
C ALA A 54 17.65 -4.91 9.49
N LYS A 55 17.85 -5.26 10.75
CA LYS A 55 18.05 -6.65 11.16
C LYS A 55 16.74 -7.43 11.01
N HIS A 56 15.67 -6.91 11.59
CA HIS A 56 14.31 -7.44 11.46
C HIS A 56 13.39 -6.34 10.97
N VAL A 57 12.44 -6.67 10.12
CA VAL A 57 11.41 -5.76 9.62
C VAL A 57 10.05 -6.20 10.16
N TYR A 58 9.48 -5.38 11.00
CA TYR A 58 8.13 -5.58 11.50
C TYR A 58 7.14 -4.82 10.63
N LEU A 59 6.13 -5.51 10.16
CA LEU A 59 5.11 -4.98 9.27
C LEU A 59 3.80 -4.83 10.02
N TYR A 60 3.17 -3.68 9.94
CA TYR A 60 1.88 -3.45 10.57
C TYR A 60 0.89 -2.76 9.63
N GLY A 61 -0.33 -3.28 9.61
CA GLY A 61 -1.45 -2.73 8.88
C GLY A 61 -2.76 -3.37 9.36
N VAL A 62 -3.86 -2.67 9.21
CA VAL A 62 -5.20 -3.13 9.60
C VAL A 62 -6.04 -3.40 8.36
N ALA A 63 -6.97 -4.35 8.44
CA ALA A 63 -7.88 -4.71 7.36
C ALA A 63 -7.14 -4.99 6.02
N TYR A 64 -7.39 -4.22 4.97
CA TYR A 64 -6.72 -4.41 3.69
C TYR A 64 -5.20 -4.20 3.78
N SER A 65 -4.74 -3.26 4.61
CA SER A 65 -3.31 -3.03 4.83
C SER A 65 -2.60 -4.23 5.44
N HIS A 66 -3.28 -5.04 6.25
CA HIS A 66 -2.75 -6.30 6.77
C HIS A 66 -2.46 -7.31 5.64
N LEU A 67 -3.34 -7.38 4.62
CA LEU A 67 -3.09 -8.23 3.43
C LEU A 67 -1.86 -7.73 2.65
N LEU A 68 -1.67 -6.42 2.54
CA LEU A 68 -0.46 -5.85 1.92
C LEU A 68 0.80 -6.19 2.72
N CYS A 69 0.73 -6.17 4.05
CA CYS A 69 1.83 -6.63 4.91
C CYS A 69 2.17 -8.10 4.68
N LYS A 70 1.16 -8.97 4.57
CA LYS A 70 1.36 -10.40 4.25
C LYS A 70 1.99 -10.59 2.87
N TYR A 71 1.56 -9.81 1.89
CA TYR A 71 2.15 -9.83 0.56
C TYR A 71 3.63 -9.39 0.60
N LEU A 72 3.93 -8.29 1.30
CA LEU A 72 5.31 -7.81 1.45
C LEU A 72 6.20 -8.81 2.23
N GLN A 73 5.65 -9.49 3.23
CA GLN A 73 6.34 -10.57 3.95
C GLN A 73 6.70 -11.71 2.99
N TYR A 74 5.74 -12.17 2.18
CA TYR A 74 5.97 -13.21 1.18
C TYR A 74 7.09 -12.82 0.19
N GLU A 75 7.06 -11.60 -0.32
CA GLU A 75 8.12 -11.08 -1.18
C GLU A 75 9.47 -11.04 -0.45
N GLY A 76 9.49 -10.62 0.83
CA GLY A 76 10.69 -10.62 1.65
C GLY A 76 11.28 -12.03 1.84
N ASP A 77 10.43 -13.03 2.08
CA ASP A 77 10.85 -14.43 2.25
C ASP A 77 11.55 -14.98 1.00
N LEU A 78 11.08 -14.59 -0.21
CA LEU A 78 11.74 -14.97 -1.46
C LEU A 78 13.20 -14.49 -1.53
N PHE A 79 13.54 -13.42 -0.79
CA PHE A 79 14.87 -12.81 -0.74
C PHE A 79 15.59 -12.99 0.58
N GLN A 80 15.13 -13.94 1.39
CA GLN A 80 15.70 -14.27 2.69
C GLN A 80 15.78 -13.06 3.64
N LYS A 81 14.86 -12.10 3.47
CA LYS A 81 14.71 -10.97 4.37
C LYS A 81 13.73 -11.30 5.48
N ASP A 82 14.20 -11.24 6.72
CA ASP A 82 13.37 -11.48 7.90
C ASP A 82 12.34 -10.35 8.06
N MET A 83 11.10 -10.65 7.69
CA MET A 83 9.94 -9.76 7.81
C MET A 83 8.84 -10.46 8.60
N LEU A 84 8.31 -9.80 9.62
CA LEU A 84 7.26 -10.31 10.49
C LEU A 84 6.04 -9.39 10.47
N VAL A 85 4.90 -9.94 10.06
CA VAL A 85 3.62 -9.21 10.16
C VAL A 85 3.10 -9.29 11.58
N LEU A 86 2.83 -8.12 12.16
CA LEU A 86 2.28 -7.99 13.52
C LEU A 86 0.77 -8.13 13.48
N ASP A 87 0.22 -8.89 14.44
CA ASP A 87 -1.21 -8.96 14.66
C ASP A 87 -1.71 -7.70 15.39
N GLU A 88 -2.97 -7.34 15.16
CA GLU A 88 -3.61 -6.13 15.72
C GLU A 88 -3.52 -6.05 17.24
N ASN A 89 -3.36 -7.19 17.92
CA ASN A 89 -3.32 -7.31 19.37
C ASN A 89 -1.91 -7.52 19.96
N GLU A 90 -0.87 -7.56 19.13
CA GLU A 90 0.51 -7.78 19.60
C GLU A 90 1.13 -6.50 20.18
N SER A 91 0.64 -6.08 21.33
CA SER A 91 1.15 -4.91 22.06
C SER A 91 2.47 -5.16 22.84
N THR A 92 3.07 -6.34 22.73
CA THR A 92 4.19 -6.78 23.59
C THR A 92 5.56 -6.71 22.91
N ILE A 93 5.63 -6.42 21.61
CA ILE A 93 6.91 -6.36 20.89
C ILE A 93 7.63 -5.06 21.24
N GLU A 94 8.88 -5.19 21.68
CA GLU A 94 9.84 -4.10 21.82
C GLU A 94 10.79 -4.10 20.63
N LEU A 95 10.75 -3.04 19.83
CA LEU A 95 11.69 -2.84 18.73
C LEU A 95 13.06 -2.45 19.30
N LYS A 96 14.10 -3.11 18.81
CA LYS A 96 15.50 -2.77 19.09
C LYS A 96 15.99 -1.67 18.12
N GLU A 97 17.15 -1.10 18.40
CA GLU A 97 17.72 0.00 17.61
C GLU A 97 17.91 -0.37 16.13
N ASP A 98 18.31 -1.62 15.84
CA ASP A 98 18.56 -2.13 14.48
C ASP A 98 17.28 -2.64 13.78
N ASP A 99 16.14 -2.59 14.46
CA ASP A 99 14.87 -3.05 13.90
C ASP A 99 14.15 -1.91 13.15
N LEU A 100 13.32 -2.31 12.19
CA LEU A 100 12.47 -1.43 11.43
C LEU A 100 10.99 -1.80 11.63
N LEU A 101 10.18 -0.82 11.98
CA LEU A 101 8.73 -0.92 11.88
C LEU A 101 8.28 -0.20 10.61
N LEU A 102 7.68 -0.94 9.69
CA LEU A 102 7.02 -0.39 8.52
C LEU A 102 5.50 -0.48 8.71
N VAL A 103 4.86 0.65 8.80
CA VAL A 103 3.41 0.77 8.90
C VAL A 103 2.83 1.07 7.52
N ILE A 104 1.84 0.30 7.10
CA ILE A 104 1.07 0.54 5.89
C ILE A 104 -0.34 0.92 6.33
N GLY A 105 -0.67 2.21 6.20
CA GLY A 105 -1.96 2.75 6.63
C GLY A 105 -2.75 3.26 5.45
N ILE A 106 -3.89 2.63 5.17
CA ILE A 106 -4.90 3.13 4.23
C ILE A 106 -5.98 3.88 5.00
N GLU A 107 -6.22 3.54 6.28
CA GLU A 107 -7.28 4.06 7.13
C GLU A 107 -6.70 4.67 8.41
N GLU A 108 -7.27 5.78 8.88
CA GLU A 108 -6.81 6.48 10.10
C GLU A 108 -6.84 5.61 11.35
N ASP A 109 -7.77 4.66 11.44
CA ASP A 109 -7.95 3.80 12.62
C ASP A 109 -6.76 2.85 12.85
N ALA A 110 -5.99 2.53 11.80
CA ALA A 110 -4.81 1.68 11.90
C ALA A 110 -3.76 2.20 12.89
N LEU A 111 -3.67 3.51 13.07
CA LEU A 111 -2.64 4.12 13.91
C LEU A 111 -2.99 4.15 15.40
N ARG A 112 -4.27 3.97 15.76
CA ARG A 112 -4.71 4.00 17.17
C ARG A 112 -4.10 2.87 18.00
N TYR A 113 -3.90 1.70 17.39
CA TYR A 113 -3.36 0.50 18.05
C TYR A 113 -1.83 0.54 18.20
N LEU A 114 -1.16 1.40 17.43
CA LEU A 114 0.30 1.45 17.38
C LEU A 114 0.97 2.28 18.49
N ARG A 115 0.23 2.96 19.36
CA ARG A 115 0.81 3.94 20.31
C ARG A 115 1.96 3.42 21.16
N LYS A 116 1.96 2.12 21.53
CA LYS A 116 3.06 1.51 22.31
C LYS A 116 4.28 1.23 21.44
N LEU A 117 4.06 0.63 20.25
CA LEU A 117 5.12 0.36 19.28
C LEU A 117 5.81 1.64 18.79
N LEU A 118 5.05 2.72 18.64
CA LEU A 118 5.60 4.00 18.23
C LEU A 118 6.54 4.64 19.29
N ARG A 119 6.46 4.22 20.54
CA ARG A 119 7.35 4.67 21.63
C ARG A 119 8.61 3.81 21.80
N SER A 120 8.72 2.67 21.12
CA SER A 120 9.89 1.80 21.17
C SER A 120 11.10 2.41 20.43
N GLN A 121 12.30 1.82 20.58
CA GLN A 121 13.52 2.41 20.04
C GLN A 121 13.61 2.33 18.52
N GLY A 122 13.37 1.21 17.88
CA GLY A 122 13.60 0.99 16.45
C GLY A 122 13.15 2.09 15.48
N ARG A 123 13.63 2.02 14.25
CA ARG A 123 13.26 2.97 13.19
C ARG A 123 11.82 2.72 12.74
N LYS A 124 11.10 3.79 12.44
CA LYS A 124 9.68 3.74 12.07
C LYS A 124 9.46 4.46 10.74
N LEU A 125 8.91 3.75 9.79
CA LEU A 125 8.52 4.27 8.48
C LEU A 125 7.01 4.10 8.29
N LEU A 126 6.40 5.04 7.59
CA LEU A 126 4.98 5.03 7.27
C LEU A 126 4.76 5.15 5.77
N ILE A 127 3.92 4.29 5.23
CA ILE A 127 3.32 4.44 3.90
C ILE A 127 1.83 4.68 4.12
N SER A 128 1.32 5.84 3.75
CA SER A 128 -0.10 6.19 3.92
C SER A 128 -0.58 7.12 2.81
N THR A 129 -1.84 7.52 2.87
CA THR A 129 -2.38 8.59 2.02
C THR A 129 -2.21 9.94 2.69
N GLN A 130 -2.38 11.02 1.93
CA GLN A 130 -2.27 12.39 2.43
C GLN A 130 -3.32 12.79 3.48
N MET A 131 -4.31 11.95 3.75
CA MET A 131 -5.39 12.21 4.72
C MET A 131 -5.05 11.88 6.18
N ILE A 132 -3.80 11.56 6.47
CA ILE A 132 -3.39 11.21 7.84
C ILE A 132 -3.30 12.45 8.75
N ASP A 133 -3.64 12.28 10.04
CA ASP A 133 -3.46 13.34 11.04
C ASP A 133 -1.98 13.72 11.17
N GLN A 134 -1.69 15.00 10.99
CA GLN A 134 -0.34 15.58 11.10
C GLN A 134 0.36 15.24 12.43
N LYS A 135 -0.38 15.12 13.53
CA LYS A 135 0.19 14.74 14.84
C LYS A 135 0.77 13.34 14.84
N MET A 136 0.23 12.46 14.01
CA MET A 136 0.71 11.08 13.91
C MET A 136 2.01 10.99 13.12
N LEU A 137 2.26 11.90 12.18
CA LEU A 137 3.50 11.93 11.40
C LEU A 137 4.74 12.09 12.26
N ASN A 138 4.63 12.79 13.41
CA ASN A 138 5.73 13.02 14.33
C ASN A 138 6.29 11.74 15.00
N TYR A 139 5.56 10.63 14.91
CA TYR A 139 6.04 9.33 15.44
C TYR A 139 6.90 8.56 14.44
N PHE A 140 6.94 8.99 13.20
CA PHE A 140 7.67 8.30 12.14
C PHE A 140 8.93 9.07 11.74
N HIS A 141 10.01 8.34 11.46
CA HIS A 141 11.27 8.92 11.01
C HIS A 141 11.20 9.39 9.56
N GLU A 142 10.36 8.72 8.77
CA GLU A 142 10.08 9.08 7.39
C GLU A 142 8.70 8.60 6.98
N THR A 143 8.06 9.34 6.10
CA THR A 143 6.71 9.04 5.60
C THR A 143 6.69 9.11 4.09
N LEU A 144 6.04 8.14 3.45
CA LEU A 144 5.70 8.16 2.06
C LEU A 144 4.20 8.34 1.95
N LEU A 145 3.78 9.54 1.58
CA LEU A 145 2.38 9.90 1.47
C LEU A 145 1.93 9.79 0.01
N LEU A 146 1.07 8.81 -0.26
CA LEU A 146 0.54 8.57 -1.59
C LEU A 146 -0.46 9.67 -1.96
N PRO A 147 -0.29 10.34 -3.09
CA PRO A 147 -1.30 11.21 -3.65
C PRO A 147 -2.52 10.35 -4.04
N ILE A 148 -3.72 10.85 -3.76
CA ILE A 148 -4.98 10.12 -3.97
C ILE A 148 -5.97 10.93 -4.79
N ASP A 149 -5.48 11.88 -5.57
CA ASP A 149 -6.30 12.76 -6.38
C ASP A 149 -7.19 11.93 -7.33
N HIS A 150 -8.49 12.17 -7.25
CA HIS A 150 -9.52 11.48 -8.05
C HIS A 150 -9.60 9.96 -7.88
N LEU A 151 -8.94 9.37 -6.87
CA LEU A 151 -8.98 7.93 -6.61
C LEU A 151 -10.07 7.54 -5.62
N GLU A 152 -10.91 6.59 -5.99
CA GLU A 152 -11.80 5.88 -5.08
C GLU A 152 -11.03 4.83 -4.25
N MET A 153 -11.69 4.23 -3.28
CA MET A 153 -11.06 3.25 -2.37
C MET A 153 -10.43 2.06 -3.12
N LYS A 154 -11.06 1.56 -4.17
CA LYS A 154 -10.55 0.42 -4.96
C LYS A 154 -9.27 0.77 -5.71
N GLU A 155 -9.20 1.97 -6.33
CA GLU A 155 -8.00 2.44 -7.03
C GLU A 155 -6.85 2.70 -6.05
N ARG A 156 -7.15 3.25 -4.87
CA ARG A 156 -6.14 3.43 -3.80
C ARG A 156 -5.52 2.09 -3.40
N ARG A 157 -6.32 1.03 -3.26
CA ARG A 157 -5.81 -0.31 -2.96
C ARG A 157 -4.86 -0.83 -4.04
N ILE A 158 -5.24 -0.68 -5.31
CA ILE A 158 -4.38 -1.07 -6.44
C ILE A 158 -3.08 -0.26 -6.41
N MET A 159 -3.16 1.04 -6.16
CA MET A 159 -1.99 1.92 -6.09
C MET A 159 -1.01 1.50 -4.98
N PHE A 160 -1.49 1.09 -3.81
CA PHE A 160 -0.64 0.54 -2.76
C PHE A 160 0.07 -0.75 -3.18
N HIS A 161 -0.62 -1.66 -3.89
CA HIS A 161 0.00 -2.85 -4.46
C HIS A 161 1.10 -2.48 -5.44
N CYS A 162 0.82 -1.62 -6.41
CA CYS A 162 1.80 -1.18 -7.39
C CYS A 162 3.03 -0.55 -6.71
N LEU A 163 2.83 0.24 -5.65
CA LEU A 163 3.95 0.82 -4.90
C LEU A 163 4.81 -0.27 -4.25
N ILE A 164 4.19 -1.28 -3.62
CA ILE A 164 4.93 -2.40 -3.01
C ILE A 164 5.72 -3.15 -4.07
N ASP A 165 5.13 -3.43 -5.23
CA ASP A 165 5.81 -4.07 -6.36
C ASP A 165 7.00 -3.24 -6.86
N MET A 166 6.83 -1.93 -6.97
CA MET A 166 7.93 -1.02 -7.33
C MET A 166 9.05 -1.05 -6.28
N MET A 167 8.71 -1.06 -4.99
CA MET A 167 9.69 -1.15 -3.90
C MET A 167 10.43 -2.48 -3.93
N MET A 168 9.74 -3.60 -4.15
CA MET A 168 10.36 -4.93 -4.21
C MET A 168 11.20 -5.10 -5.47
N SER A 169 10.75 -4.63 -6.63
CA SER A 169 11.58 -4.59 -7.84
C SER A 169 12.88 -3.82 -7.60
N ARG A 170 12.78 -2.66 -6.94
CA ARG A 170 13.96 -1.86 -6.60
C ARG A 170 14.84 -2.51 -5.51
N TYR A 171 14.23 -3.26 -4.60
CA TYR A 171 14.95 -4.07 -3.63
C TYR A 171 15.86 -5.08 -4.32
N HIS A 172 15.44 -5.66 -5.45
CA HIS A 172 16.23 -6.60 -6.26
C HIS A 172 17.38 -5.94 -7.00
N GLU A 173 17.11 -4.84 -7.69
CA GLU A 173 18.11 -4.16 -8.51
C GLU A 173 19.30 -3.68 -7.71
N CYS A 174 19.10 -3.37 -6.44
CA CYS A 174 20.15 -2.89 -5.54
C CYS A 174 20.85 -4.02 -4.76
N ALA A 175 20.60 -5.29 -5.05
CA ALA A 175 21.20 -6.44 -4.34
C ALA A 175 22.67 -6.65 -4.67
#